data_8c074e727ec87f7847e3c3e628e7bf69
#
_entry.id   8c074e727ec87f7847e3c3e628e7bf69
#
_cell.length_a   1.000
_cell.length_b   1.000
_cell.length_c   1.000
_cell.angle_alpha   90.00
_cell.angle_beta   90.00
_cell.angle_gamma   90.00
#
_symmetry.space_group_name_H-M   'P 1'
#
loop_
_entity.id
_entity.type
_entity.pdbx_description
1 polymer ?
#
loop_
_entity_poly.entity_id
_entity_poly.type
_entity_poly.pdbx_seq_one_letter_code
_entity_poly.pdbx_strand_id
1 'polypeptide(L)'
;DGGISDAIPLQKSVLDGNRKNIVVMTKEVGFVRKPATQLPLIRMRYLKYPKVAELMENRHINYNQQAAYIENMQKSGKAFVIRPKKAGNVGRIEKDVEKLKALYREGYEDAAVCYEELMKYLKEE
;
A
#
# COMPACT_ATOMS: atom_id res chain seq x y z
N ASP A 1 -13.36 -2.39 6.45
CA ASP A 1 -12.26 -1.58 5.95
C ASP A 1 -11.15 -2.49 5.40
N GLY A 2 -10.96 -2.48 4.07
CA GLY A 2 -9.92 -3.26 3.40
C GLY A 2 -8.52 -2.97 3.92
N GLY A 3 -8.23 -1.76 4.37
CA GLY A 3 -6.93 -1.41 4.96
C GLY A 3 -6.62 -2.10 6.29
N ILE A 4 -7.58 -2.80 6.89
CA ILE A 4 -7.40 -3.62 8.09
C ILE A 4 -7.20 -5.09 7.72
N SER A 5 -8.01 -5.61 6.80
CA SER A 5 -8.01 -7.03 6.42
C SER A 5 -6.99 -7.36 5.33
N ASP A 6 -6.95 -6.56 4.27
CA ASP A 6 -6.08 -6.74 3.11
C ASP A 6 -5.72 -5.36 2.53
N ALA A 7 -4.62 -4.79 3.01
CA ALA A 7 -4.26 -3.41 2.70
C ALA A 7 -3.81 -3.21 1.24
N ILE A 8 -3.22 -4.23 0.62
CA ILE A 8 -2.74 -4.19 -0.76
C ILE A 8 -3.06 -5.55 -1.42
N PRO A 9 -4.26 -5.72 -2.01
CA PRO A 9 -4.81 -7.01 -2.41
C PRO A 9 -4.22 -7.58 -3.71
N LEU A 10 -2.90 -7.46 -3.93
CA LEU A 10 -2.25 -7.99 -5.12
C LEU A 10 -2.37 -9.52 -5.22
N GLN A 11 -2.21 -10.22 -4.10
CA GLN A 11 -2.33 -11.67 -4.09
C GLN A 11 -3.73 -12.13 -4.53
N LYS A 12 -4.76 -11.43 -4.09
CA LYS A 12 -6.14 -11.70 -4.52
C LYS A 12 -6.30 -11.48 -6.02
N SER A 13 -5.77 -10.38 -6.56
CA SER A 13 -5.80 -10.11 -8.00
C SER A 13 -5.13 -11.22 -8.83
N VAL A 14 -3.98 -11.72 -8.37
CA VAL A 14 -3.28 -12.85 -9.02
C VAL A 14 -4.11 -14.14 -8.95
N LEU A 15 -4.72 -14.44 -7.81
CA LEU A 15 -5.60 -15.61 -7.65
C LEU A 15 -6.86 -15.53 -8.51
N ASP A 16 -7.35 -14.33 -8.80
CA ASP A 16 -8.47 -14.10 -9.72
C ASP A 16 -8.08 -14.25 -11.20
N GLY A 17 -6.81 -14.60 -11.50
CA GLY A 17 -6.33 -14.88 -12.84
C GLY A 17 -5.76 -13.67 -13.59
N ASN A 18 -5.61 -12.52 -12.93
CA ASN A 18 -5.02 -11.35 -13.58
C ASN A 18 -3.51 -11.56 -13.77
N ARG A 19 -3.07 -11.62 -15.03
CA ARG A 19 -1.66 -11.86 -15.39
C ARG A 19 -0.81 -10.61 -15.23
N LYS A 20 -1.37 -9.43 -15.48
CA LYS A 20 -0.70 -8.13 -15.34
C LYS A 20 -1.36 -7.33 -14.24
N ASN A 21 -0.54 -6.82 -13.35
CA ASN A 21 -1.00 -6.08 -12.18
C ASN A 21 -0.24 -4.77 -12.07
N ILE A 22 -0.97 -3.67 -11.94
CA ILE A 22 -0.41 -2.36 -11.63
C ILE A 22 -0.73 -2.07 -10.16
N VAL A 23 0.30 -1.85 -9.36
CA VAL A 23 0.16 -1.58 -7.94
C VAL A 23 0.57 -0.14 -7.65
N VAL A 24 -0.37 0.67 -7.16
CA VAL A 24 -0.09 2.03 -6.71
C VAL A 24 0.07 2.01 -5.19
N MET A 25 1.28 2.23 -4.72
CA MET A 25 1.59 2.27 -3.29
C MET A 25 1.64 3.71 -2.79
N THR A 26 1.18 3.92 -1.56
CA THR A 26 1.19 5.23 -0.89
C THR A 26 2.41 5.43 0.00
N LYS A 27 3.31 4.45 0.06
CA LYS A 27 4.53 4.48 0.87
C LYS A 27 5.76 4.28 -0.01
N GLU A 28 6.82 4.97 0.35
CA GLU A 28 8.13 4.92 -0.29
C GLU A 28 8.78 3.54 -0.17
N VAL A 29 9.86 3.35 -0.93
CA VAL A 29 10.69 2.13 -0.85
C VAL A 29 11.30 2.01 0.55
N GLY A 30 11.29 0.80 1.10
CA GLY A 30 11.87 0.52 2.42
C GLY A 30 10.98 0.90 3.59
N PHE A 31 9.77 1.40 3.36
CA PHE A 31 8.82 1.64 4.45
C PHE A 31 8.46 0.34 5.15
N VAL A 32 8.65 0.31 6.47
CA VAL A 32 8.25 -0.80 7.34
C VAL A 32 7.20 -0.30 8.32
N ARG A 33 6.03 -0.93 8.29
CA ARG A 33 4.96 -0.61 9.23
C ARG A 33 5.29 -1.14 10.62
N LYS A 34 5.24 -0.26 11.63
CA LYS A 34 5.46 -0.60 13.03
C LYS A 34 4.21 -1.19 13.68
N PRO A 35 4.35 -2.01 14.73
CA PRO A 35 3.22 -2.47 15.54
C PRO A 35 2.38 -1.32 16.10
N ALA A 36 1.10 -1.58 16.33
CA ALA A 36 0.24 -0.63 17.01
C ALA A 36 0.65 -0.52 18.51
N THR A 37 0.77 0.70 19.02
CA THR A 37 1.22 0.96 20.40
C THR A 37 0.11 0.86 21.45
N GLN A 38 -1.16 0.92 21.04
CA GLN A 38 -2.32 1.00 21.93
C GLN A 38 -3.17 -0.27 21.89
N LEU A 39 -2.54 -1.44 21.86
CA LEU A 39 -3.22 -2.74 21.75
C LEU A 39 -4.27 -2.98 22.86
N PRO A 40 -4.05 -2.66 24.16
CA PRO A 40 -5.07 -2.85 25.18
C PRO A 40 -6.33 -2.03 24.94
N LEU A 41 -6.18 -0.78 24.49
CA LEU A 41 -7.30 0.09 24.14
C LEU A 41 -8.06 -0.44 22.91
N ILE A 42 -7.36 -0.94 21.92
CA ILE A 42 -7.96 -1.56 20.73
C ILE A 42 -8.78 -2.78 21.14
N ARG A 43 -8.22 -3.68 21.94
CA ARG A 43 -8.92 -4.87 22.43
C ARG A 43 -10.18 -4.49 23.22
N MET A 44 -10.08 -3.52 24.12
CA MET A 44 -11.21 -3.03 24.90
C MET A 44 -12.30 -2.38 24.01
N ARG A 45 -11.89 -1.59 23.02
CA ARG A 45 -12.83 -0.92 22.08
C ARG A 45 -13.59 -1.91 21.22
N TYR A 46 -12.97 -3.03 20.87
CA TYR A 46 -13.51 -4.05 19.96
C TYR A 46 -13.83 -5.38 20.64
N LEU A 47 -14.20 -5.36 21.95
CA LEU A 47 -14.59 -6.57 22.69
C LEU A 47 -15.70 -7.37 22.00
N LYS A 48 -16.66 -6.68 21.37
CA LYS A 48 -17.75 -7.33 20.60
C LYS A 48 -17.31 -7.87 19.25
N TYR A 49 -16.13 -7.47 18.76
CA TYR A 49 -15.60 -7.80 17.45
C TYR A 49 -14.13 -8.25 17.55
N PRO A 50 -13.85 -9.39 18.19
CA PRO A 50 -12.48 -9.83 18.49
C PRO A 50 -11.62 -10.01 17.24
N LYS A 51 -12.22 -10.41 16.11
CA LYS A 51 -11.52 -10.50 14.82
C LYS A 51 -10.98 -9.15 14.32
N VAL A 52 -11.69 -8.06 14.59
CA VAL A 52 -11.20 -6.71 14.24
C VAL A 52 -9.97 -6.36 15.06
N ALA A 53 -9.99 -6.65 16.36
CA ALA A 53 -8.85 -6.41 17.24
C ALA A 53 -7.62 -7.24 16.79
N GLU A 54 -7.80 -8.51 16.48
CA GLU A 54 -6.76 -9.42 15.95
C GLU A 54 -6.16 -8.88 14.63
N LEU A 55 -7.00 -8.46 13.70
CA LEU A 55 -6.55 -7.89 12.43
C LEU A 55 -5.77 -6.58 12.64
N MET A 56 -6.20 -5.73 13.56
CA MET A 56 -5.49 -4.48 13.88
C MET A 56 -4.13 -4.74 14.56
N GLU A 57 -4.06 -5.75 15.40
CA GLU A 57 -2.83 -6.19 16.07
C GLU A 57 -1.80 -6.70 15.05
N ASN A 58 -2.24 -7.53 14.11
CA ASN A 58 -1.39 -8.15 13.09
C ASN A 58 -1.20 -7.29 11.83
N ARG A 59 -1.81 -6.12 11.76
CA ARG A 59 -1.81 -5.24 10.59
C ARG A 59 -0.41 -4.92 10.07
N HIS A 60 0.55 -4.72 10.95
CA HIS A 60 1.94 -4.43 10.59
C HIS A 60 2.62 -5.64 9.95
N ILE A 61 2.37 -6.84 10.45
CA ILE A 61 2.92 -8.08 9.90
C ILE A 61 2.36 -8.30 8.50
N ASN A 62 1.03 -8.27 8.36
CA ASN A 62 0.35 -8.48 7.08
C ASN A 62 0.79 -7.46 6.03
N TYR A 63 0.86 -6.18 6.39
CA TYR A 63 1.30 -5.13 5.48
C TYR A 63 2.75 -5.35 5.01
N ASN A 64 3.68 -5.67 5.92
CA ASN A 64 5.08 -5.87 5.58
C ASN A 64 5.28 -7.12 4.71
N GLN A 65 4.51 -8.19 4.94
CA GLN A 65 4.50 -9.37 4.08
C GLN A 65 3.96 -9.04 2.68
N GLN A 66 2.87 -8.28 2.58
CA GLN A 66 2.32 -7.82 1.30
C GLN A 66 3.32 -6.93 0.56
N ALA A 67 4.00 -6.01 1.24
CA ALA A 67 5.02 -5.16 0.63
C ALA A 67 6.18 -6.00 0.07
N ALA A 68 6.68 -6.98 0.82
CA ALA A 68 7.72 -7.90 0.36
C ALA A 68 7.26 -8.75 -0.85
N TYR A 69 6.02 -9.23 -0.84
CA TYR A 69 5.43 -9.94 -1.97
C TYR A 69 5.37 -9.05 -3.23
N ILE A 70 4.94 -7.79 -3.10
CA ILE A 70 4.89 -6.83 -4.20
C ILE A 70 6.29 -6.59 -4.79
N GLU A 71 7.31 -6.44 -3.95
CA GLU A 71 8.68 -6.26 -4.41
C GLU A 71 9.20 -7.47 -5.20
N ASN A 72 8.86 -8.69 -4.76
CA ASN A 72 9.20 -9.91 -5.48
C ASN A 72 8.47 -10.00 -6.83
N MET A 73 7.19 -9.63 -6.87
CA MET A 73 6.40 -9.60 -8.10
C MET A 73 6.92 -8.55 -9.08
N GLN A 74 7.35 -7.39 -8.59
CA GLN A 74 7.98 -6.34 -9.40
C GLN A 74 9.31 -6.82 -9.98
N LYS A 75 10.19 -7.40 -9.16
CA LYS A 75 11.50 -7.93 -9.61
C LYS A 75 11.36 -9.03 -10.66
N SER A 76 10.30 -9.82 -10.58
CA SER A 76 10.01 -10.89 -11.56
C SER A 76 9.23 -10.43 -12.80
N GLY A 77 8.95 -9.12 -12.94
CA GLY A 77 8.19 -8.55 -14.05
C GLY A 77 6.69 -8.87 -14.05
N LYS A 78 6.17 -9.45 -12.96
CA LYS A 78 4.75 -9.84 -12.85
C LYS A 78 3.83 -8.75 -12.29
N ALA A 79 4.42 -7.67 -11.76
CA ALA A 79 3.69 -6.48 -11.35
C ALA A 79 4.47 -5.22 -11.71
N PHE A 80 3.76 -4.18 -12.12
CA PHE A 80 4.31 -2.83 -12.26
C PHE A 80 3.94 -2.02 -11.03
N VAL A 81 4.93 -1.39 -10.38
CA VAL A 81 4.71 -0.69 -9.11
C VAL A 81 4.99 0.80 -9.28
N ILE A 82 3.97 1.61 -8.98
CA ILE A 82 4.07 3.06 -8.87
C ILE A 82 4.08 3.42 -7.39
N ARG A 83 5.09 4.13 -6.94
CA ARG A 83 5.19 4.54 -5.53
C ARG A 83 5.92 5.88 -5.38
N PRO A 84 5.68 6.63 -4.30
CA PRO A 84 6.36 7.88 -4.05
C PRO A 84 7.86 7.66 -3.85
N LYS A 85 8.67 8.57 -4.37
CA LYS A 85 10.14 8.57 -4.19
C LYS A 85 10.56 8.92 -2.77
N LYS A 86 9.72 9.69 -2.07
CA LYS A 86 9.98 10.19 -0.70
C LYS A 86 8.78 9.93 0.18
N ALA A 87 9.02 9.81 1.49
CA ALA A 87 7.92 9.80 2.47
C ALA A 87 7.09 11.08 2.34
N GLY A 88 5.78 10.94 2.17
CA GLY A 88 4.87 12.08 2.13
C GLY A 88 4.85 12.83 3.48
N ASN A 89 4.93 14.14 3.44
CA ASN A 89 4.85 14.99 4.64
C ASN A 89 3.41 15.34 5.03
N VAL A 90 2.55 14.31 5.05
CA VAL A 90 1.13 14.44 5.42
C VAL A 90 0.79 13.47 6.53
N GLY A 91 0.05 13.95 7.51
CA GLY A 91 -0.48 13.14 8.60
C GLY A 91 -1.66 12.28 8.17
N ARG A 92 -2.06 11.35 9.05
CA ARG A 92 -3.22 10.47 8.79
C ARG A 92 -4.53 11.24 8.62
N ILE A 93 -4.66 12.38 9.30
CA ILE A 93 -5.80 13.29 9.22
C ILE A 93 -5.23 14.67 8.90
N GLU A 94 -4.76 14.85 7.67
CA GLU A 94 -4.25 16.13 7.21
C GLU A 94 -5.41 17.04 6.81
N LYS A 95 -5.35 18.29 7.24
CA LYS A 95 -6.35 19.34 6.93
C LYS A 95 -5.74 20.50 6.16
N ASP A 96 -4.42 20.55 6.05
CA ASP A 96 -3.72 21.57 5.28
C ASP A 96 -3.87 21.31 3.79
N VAL A 97 -4.66 22.16 3.13
CA VAL A 97 -4.99 22.02 1.71
C VAL A 97 -3.75 22.14 0.82
N GLU A 98 -2.78 22.98 1.19
CA GLU A 98 -1.57 23.16 0.38
C GLU A 98 -0.65 21.93 0.46
N LYS A 99 -0.55 21.30 1.62
CA LYS A 99 0.16 20.02 1.76
C LYS A 99 -0.50 18.90 0.95
N LEU A 100 -1.83 18.85 0.95
CA LEU A 100 -2.57 17.86 0.16
C LEU A 100 -2.39 18.09 -1.33
N LYS A 101 -2.41 19.35 -1.80
CA LYS A 101 -2.14 19.71 -3.19
C LYS A 101 -0.69 19.38 -3.59
N ALA A 102 0.27 19.64 -2.72
CA ALA A 102 1.67 19.29 -2.97
C ALA A 102 1.83 17.78 -3.14
N LEU A 103 1.26 16.99 -2.23
CA LEU A 103 1.29 15.52 -2.34
C LEU A 103 0.60 15.01 -3.62
N TYR A 104 -0.51 15.62 -4.02
CA TYR A 104 -1.17 15.29 -5.28
C TYR A 104 -0.27 15.53 -6.50
N ARG A 105 0.42 16.69 -6.55
CA ARG A 105 1.36 17.00 -7.63
C ARG A 105 2.53 16.02 -7.68
N GLU A 106 3.13 15.72 -6.52
CA GLU A 106 4.19 14.71 -6.41
C GLU A 106 3.73 13.35 -6.97
N GLY A 107 2.54 12.88 -6.58
CA GLY A 107 2.00 11.62 -7.10
C GLY A 107 1.74 11.63 -8.60
N TYR A 108 1.28 12.76 -9.14
CA TYR A 108 1.08 12.95 -10.57
C TYR A 108 2.41 12.91 -11.33
N GLU A 109 3.43 13.61 -10.84
CA GLU A 109 4.78 13.63 -11.42
C GLU A 109 5.45 12.26 -11.36
N ASP A 110 5.35 11.55 -10.23
CA ASP A 110 5.89 10.19 -10.08
C ASP A 110 5.26 9.21 -11.08
N ALA A 111 3.96 9.32 -11.31
CA ALA A 111 3.26 8.50 -12.30
C ALA A 111 3.65 8.89 -13.74
N ALA A 112 3.80 10.20 -14.03
CA ALA A 112 4.19 10.68 -15.35
C ALA A 112 5.59 10.21 -15.74
N VAL A 113 6.53 10.19 -14.81
CA VAL A 113 7.91 9.72 -15.05
C VAL A 113 7.97 8.27 -15.48
N CYS A 114 7.11 7.40 -14.95
CA CYS A 114 7.11 5.97 -15.27
C CYS A 114 6.09 5.58 -16.36
N TYR A 115 5.43 6.54 -16.98
CA TYR A 115 4.34 6.28 -17.95
C TYR A 115 4.77 5.45 -19.15
N GLU A 116 5.92 5.76 -19.76
CA GLU A 116 6.41 5.00 -20.92
C GLU A 116 6.76 3.55 -20.57
N GLU A 117 7.37 3.33 -19.41
CA GLU A 117 7.69 1.99 -18.90
C GLU A 117 6.41 1.21 -18.58
N LEU A 118 5.42 1.88 -17.98
CA LEU A 118 4.10 1.30 -17.74
C LEU A 118 3.45 0.85 -19.04
N MET A 119 3.50 1.69 -20.09
CA MET A 119 2.92 1.35 -21.40
C MET A 119 3.65 0.19 -22.07
N LYS A 120 4.96 0.06 -21.89
CA LYS A 120 5.71 -1.13 -22.35
C LYS A 120 5.25 -2.38 -21.60
N TYR A 121 5.22 -2.32 -20.25
CA TYR A 121 4.75 -3.43 -19.41
C TYR A 121 3.36 -3.92 -19.81
N LEU A 122 2.45 -3.02 -20.19
CA LEU A 122 1.10 -3.39 -20.61
C LEU A 122 1.05 -4.06 -21.99
N LYS A 123 2.01 -3.76 -22.87
CA LYS A 123 2.09 -4.32 -24.24
C LYS A 123 2.87 -5.64 -24.32
N GLU A 124 3.77 -5.91 -23.41
CA GLU A 124 4.50 -7.19 -23.34
C GLU A 124 3.52 -8.31 -23.01
N GLU A 125 3.51 -9.41 -23.78
CA GLU A 125 2.65 -10.59 -23.53
C GLU A 125 3.22 -11.51 -22.44
#